data_5e129d2b73824a208727360f3ea7eaa8
#
_entry.id   5e129d2b73824a208727360f3ea7eaa8
#
_cell.length_a   1.000
_cell.length_b   1.000
_cell.length_c   1.000
_cell.angle_alpha   90.00
_cell.angle_beta   90.00
_cell.angle_gamma   90.00
#
_symmetry.space_group_name_H-M   'P 1'
#
loop_
_entity.id
_entity.type
_entity.pdbx_description
1 polymer ?
#
loop_
_entity_poly.entity_id
_entity_poly.type
_entity_poly.pdbx_seq_one_letter_code
_entity_poly.pdbx_strand_id
1 'polypeptide(L)' 'MTDIRQKKEDVKMHLKDLRQDLKKMHLEVTEELILPNPDDVKQLMHKMDKLLKLIEIK' A
#
# COMPACT_ATOMS: atom_id res chain seq x y z
N MET A 1 -19.77 -8.14 -15.75
CA MET A 1 -19.74 -8.91 -14.51
C MET A 1 -18.37 -8.82 -13.87
N THR A 2 -18.31 -8.51 -12.58
CA THR A 2 -17.02 -8.37 -11.89
C THR A 2 -16.40 -9.74 -11.68
N ASP A 3 -15.21 -9.93 -12.22
CA ASP A 3 -14.48 -11.17 -12.00
C ASP A 3 -13.79 -11.10 -10.63
N ILE A 4 -14.23 -11.95 -9.72
CA ILE A 4 -13.72 -11.96 -8.36
C ILE A 4 -12.25 -12.39 -8.31
N ARG A 5 -11.80 -13.18 -9.28
CA ARG A 5 -10.40 -13.59 -9.38
C ARG A 5 -9.52 -12.41 -9.74
N GLN A 6 -9.98 -11.61 -10.71
CA GLN A 6 -9.26 -10.41 -11.11
C GLN A 6 -9.17 -9.42 -9.95
N LYS A 7 -10.26 -9.27 -9.23
CA LYS A 7 -10.30 -8.39 -8.07
C LYS A 7 -9.34 -8.84 -6.98
N LYS A 8 -9.29 -10.14 -6.71
CA LYS A 8 -8.34 -10.69 -5.75
C LYS A 8 -6.90 -10.44 -6.14
N GLU A 9 -6.59 -10.58 -7.43
CA GLU A 9 -5.25 -10.30 -7.94
C GLU A 9 -4.90 -8.83 -7.78
N ASP A 10 -5.82 -7.94 -8.09
CA ASP A 10 -5.61 -6.51 -7.93
C ASP A 10 -5.33 -6.15 -6.46
N VAL A 11 -6.14 -6.67 -5.55
CA VAL A 11 -5.96 -6.44 -4.12
C VAL A 11 -4.61 -6.99 -3.66
N LYS A 12 -4.27 -8.19 -4.11
CA LYS A 12 -3.00 -8.83 -3.77
C LYS A 12 -1.81 -7.97 -4.21
N MET A 13 -1.87 -7.44 -5.42
CA MET A 13 -0.81 -6.57 -5.94
C MET A 13 -0.69 -5.28 -5.15
N HIS A 14 -1.81 -4.68 -4.79
CA HIS A 14 -1.81 -3.48 -3.95
C HIS A 14 -1.20 -3.75 -2.58
N LEU A 15 -1.56 -4.87 -1.97
CA LEU A 15 -1.02 -5.25 -0.67
C LEU A 15 0.50 -5.49 -0.75
N LYS A 16 0.94 -6.13 -1.81
CA LYS A 16 2.37 -6.38 -2.03
C LYS A 16 3.13 -5.07 -2.17
N ASP A 17 2.59 -4.14 -2.92
CA ASP A 17 3.20 -2.83 -3.10
C ASP A 17 3.27 -2.05 -1.78
N LEU A 18 2.18 -2.05 -1.02
CA LEU A 18 2.14 -1.42 0.30
C LEU A 18 3.17 -2.03 1.24
N ARG A 19 3.30 -3.35 1.21
CA ARG A 19 4.26 -4.06 2.04
C ARG A 19 5.69 -3.61 1.74
N GLN A 20 6.02 -3.44 0.47
CA GLN A 20 7.34 -2.99 0.06
C GLN A 20 7.61 -1.57 0.55
N ASP A 21 6.65 -0.68 0.42
CA ASP A 21 6.79 0.69 0.90
C ASP A 21 6.98 0.74 2.41
N LEU A 22 6.18 -0.03 3.14
CA LEU A 22 6.29 -0.10 4.60
C LEU A 22 7.64 -0.66 5.03
N LYS A 23 8.10 -1.69 4.36
CA LYS A 23 9.40 -2.30 4.66
C LYS A 23 10.52 -1.30 4.46
N LYS A 24 10.47 -0.54 3.38
CA LYS A 24 11.46 0.49 3.11
C LYS A 24 11.49 1.54 4.20
N MET A 25 10.32 2.05 4.58
CA MET A 25 10.23 3.05 5.66
C MET A 25 10.74 2.50 6.98
N HIS A 26 10.40 1.26 7.27
CA HIS A 26 10.85 0.60 8.49
C HIS A 26 12.37 0.50 8.55
N LEU A 27 13.01 0.13 7.45
CA LEU A 27 14.46 0.05 7.37
C LEU A 27 15.11 1.41 7.55
N GLU A 28 14.54 2.44 6.95
CA GLU A 28 15.07 3.78 7.10
C GLU A 28 15.06 4.24 8.56
N VAL A 29 13.97 3.96 9.25
CA VAL A 29 13.84 4.38 10.66
C VAL A 29 14.71 3.55 11.58
N THR A 30 14.80 2.24 11.35
CA THR A 30 15.51 1.34 12.27
C THR A 30 17.00 1.24 12.00
N GLU A 31 17.41 1.22 10.72
CA GLU A 31 18.81 1.02 10.37
C GLU A 31 19.53 2.31 10.04
N GLU A 32 18.88 3.19 9.31
CA GLU A 32 19.49 4.45 8.89
C GLU A 32 19.15 5.61 9.81
N LEU A 33 18.22 5.41 10.74
CA LEU A 33 17.75 6.42 11.69
C LEU A 33 17.25 7.68 11.00
N ILE A 34 16.60 7.49 9.87
CA ILE A 34 16.01 8.57 9.08
C ILE A 34 14.49 8.50 9.21
N LEU A 35 13.88 9.64 9.48
CA LEU A 35 12.42 9.70 9.52
C LEU A 35 11.88 9.69 8.09
N PRO A 36 10.75 8.99 7.84
CA PRO A 36 10.16 8.97 6.51
C PRO A 36 9.69 10.36 6.08
N ASN A 37 9.79 10.61 4.79
CA ASN A 37 9.34 11.87 4.22
C ASN A 37 7.81 11.93 4.31
N PRO A 38 7.23 13.08 4.74
CA PRO A 38 5.78 13.22 4.81
C PRO A 38 5.08 12.94 3.48
N ASP A 39 5.72 13.27 2.36
CA ASP A 39 5.15 13.00 1.04
C ASP A 39 5.04 11.50 0.77
N ASP A 40 6.04 10.73 1.21
CA ASP A 40 6.02 9.28 1.07
C ASP A 40 4.88 8.66 1.89
N VAL A 41 4.68 9.19 3.10
CA VAL A 41 3.59 8.75 3.96
C VAL A 41 2.24 9.07 3.32
N LYS A 42 2.09 10.24 2.73
CA LYS A 42 0.87 10.62 2.03
C LYS A 42 0.59 9.71 0.84
N GLN A 43 1.63 9.36 0.07
CA GLN A 43 1.49 8.42 -1.03
C GLN A 43 1.04 7.05 -0.55
N LEU A 44 1.59 6.59 0.56
CA LEU A 44 1.17 5.34 1.15
C LEU A 44 -0.31 5.38 1.55
N MET A 45 -0.73 6.46 2.16
CA MET A 45 -2.13 6.65 2.53
C MET A 45 -3.05 6.65 1.31
N HIS A 46 -2.62 7.27 0.22
CA HIS A 46 -3.37 7.25 -1.04
C HIS A 46 -3.52 5.83 -1.58
N LYS A 47 -2.45 5.06 -1.53
CA LYS A 47 -2.49 3.66 -1.96
C LYS A 47 -3.45 2.85 -1.10
N MET A 48 -3.43 3.09 0.19
CA MET A 48 -4.35 2.42 1.12
C MET A 48 -5.80 2.81 0.83
N ASP A 49 -6.05 4.07 0.54
CA ASP A 49 -7.39 4.54 0.18
C ASP A 49 -7.91 3.87 -1.09
N LYS A 50 -7.05 3.75 -2.09
CA LYS A 50 -7.41 3.04 -3.32
C LYS A 50 -7.74 1.57 -3.05
N LEU A 51 -6.94 0.95 -2.20
CA LEU A 51 -7.18 -0.43 -1.81
C LEU A 51 -8.53 -0.56 -1.10
N LEU A 52 -8.81 0.35 -0.19
CA LEU A 52 -10.07 0.36 0.53
C LEU A 52 -11.26 0.46 -0.42
N LYS A 53 -11.17 1.34 -1.41
CA LYS A 53 -12.22 1.49 -2.41
C LYS A 53 -12.42 0.23 -3.24
N LEU A 54 -11.34 -0.47 -3.55
CA LEU A 54 -11.43 -1.74 -4.26
C LEU A 54 -12.21 -2.77 -3.45
N ILE A 55 -11.97 -2.80 -2.15
CA ILE A 55 -12.60 -3.77 -1.26
C ILE A 55 -14.07 -3.39 -0.99
N GLU A 56 -14.38 -2.10 -0.94
CA GLU A 56 -15.70 -1.60 -0.60
C GLU A 56 -16.69 -1.58 -1.77
N ILE A 57 -16.35 -2.12 -2.90
CA ILE A 57 -17.25 -2.13 -4.04
C ILE A 57 -18.53 -2.88 -3.69
N LYS A 58 -19.64 -2.22 -3.86
CA LYS A 58 -20.96 -2.80 -3.66
C LYS A 58 -21.52 -3.32 -4.96
#